data_4c5aa675582e07d3501ea0dfa0857f26
#
_entry.id   4c5aa675582e07d3501ea0dfa0857f26
#
_cell.length_a   1.000
_cell.length_b   1.000
_cell.length_c   1.000
_cell.angle_alpha   90.00
_cell.angle_beta   90.00
_cell.angle_gamma   90.00
#
_symmetry.space_group_name_H-M   'P 1'
#
loop_
_entity.id
_entity.type
_entity.pdbx_description
1 polymer ?
#
loop_
_entity_poly.entity_id
_entity_poly.type
_entity_poly.pdbx_seq_one_letter_code
_entity_poly.pdbx_strand_id
1 'polypeptide(L)'
;SPLSAVIDDDGQLFGYINVIDALAILLTVAVLAAGIALVGPLSSETTDTRYATIDVGAQPEYIATQITDGDQWVPQGSGGSLTVEEAFVAPRADGQRDVIIRAAVNGTTLDPTARQESPIQFAGEPLRFGRTMTIETNEYVVEGTVTDIETTPTLGAPTTRAAAIQIDGMQPVRAQRLAVGMTELMAGEETATITNISNQPATEVISTNDGFETVER
;
A
#
# COMPACT_ATOMS: atom_id res chain seq x y z
N SER A 1 -39.37 16.88 -60.39
CA SER A 1 -39.16 16.13 -59.13
C SER A 1 -38.08 16.83 -58.31
N PRO A 2 -38.23 16.95 -57.02
CA PRO A 2 -37.27 17.73 -56.18
C PRO A 2 -35.82 17.16 -56.16
N LEU A 3 -35.59 15.99 -56.67
CA LEU A 3 -34.29 15.32 -56.72
C LEU A 3 -33.42 15.77 -57.93
N SER A 4 -34.03 16.33 -58.98
CA SER A 4 -33.29 16.83 -60.16
C SER A 4 -32.64 18.18 -59.96
N ALA A 5 -32.81 18.82 -58.79
CA ALA A 5 -32.14 20.07 -58.42
C ALA A 5 -30.81 19.81 -57.65
N VAL A 6 -30.53 18.58 -57.26
CA VAL A 6 -29.37 18.21 -56.47
C VAL A 6 -28.31 17.48 -57.28
N ILE A 7 -28.74 16.70 -58.32
CA ILE A 7 -27.87 15.96 -59.22
C ILE A 7 -28.20 16.41 -60.65
N ASP A 8 -27.19 16.85 -61.40
CA ASP A 8 -27.33 17.21 -62.82
C ASP A 8 -27.24 15.98 -63.72
N ASP A 9 -27.52 16.15 -65.06
CA ASP A 9 -27.50 15.07 -66.04
C ASP A 9 -26.10 14.45 -66.24
N ASP A 10 -25.04 15.10 -65.75
CA ASP A 10 -23.66 14.63 -65.76
C ASP A 10 -23.24 13.95 -64.47
N GLY A 11 -24.17 13.72 -63.52
CA GLY A 11 -23.91 13.03 -62.27
C GLY A 11 -23.10 13.86 -61.28
N GLN A 12 -23.17 15.18 -61.35
CA GLN A 12 -22.51 16.08 -60.39
C GLN A 12 -23.48 16.61 -59.35
N LEU A 13 -23.07 16.61 -58.13
CA LEU A 13 -23.77 17.18 -56.96
C LEU A 13 -23.50 18.69 -56.94
N PHE A 14 -24.53 19.52 -57.01
CA PHE A 14 -24.42 20.98 -57.06
C PHE A 14 -23.50 21.53 -58.17
N GLY A 15 -23.23 20.73 -59.25
CA GLY A 15 -22.38 21.15 -60.39
C GLY A 15 -20.88 21.19 -60.11
N TYR A 16 -20.40 20.65 -58.97
CA TYR A 16 -18.99 20.73 -58.58
C TYR A 16 -18.37 19.41 -58.13
N ILE A 17 -19.13 18.48 -57.62
CA ILE A 17 -18.60 17.23 -57.08
C ILE A 17 -19.28 16.04 -57.72
N ASN A 18 -18.49 15.10 -58.29
CA ASN A 18 -19.04 13.88 -58.82
C ASN A 18 -19.70 13.07 -57.69
N VAL A 19 -20.90 12.52 -57.96
CA VAL A 19 -21.67 11.73 -56.96
C VAL A 19 -20.85 10.57 -56.47
N ILE A 20 -20.00 9.96 -57.31
CA ILE A 20 -19.13 8.84 -56.94
C ILE A 20 -18.06 9.30 -55.95
N ASP A 21 -17.47 10.49 -56.15
CA ASP A 21 -16.46 11.05 -55.22
C ASP A 21 -17.10 11.45 -53.87
N ALA A 22 -18.31 12.04 -53.92
CA ALA A 22 -19.07 12.36 -52.71
C ALA A 22 -19.41 11.10 -51.91
N LEU A 23 -19.80 9.99 -52.58
CA LEU A 23 -20.10 8.71 -51.95
C LEU A 23 -18.81 8.06 -51.38
N ALA A 24 -17.68 8.16 -52.06
CA ALA A 24 -16.41 7.66 -51.59
C ALA A 24 -15.92 8.40 -50.33
N ILE A 25 -16.05 9.72 -50.31
CA ILE A 25 -15.75 10.57 -49.14
C ILE A 25 -16.67 10.18 -47.97
N LEU A 26 -17.98 10.08 -48.22
CA LEU A 26 -18.96 9.73 -47.22
C LEU A 26 -18.70 8.32 -46.61
N LEU A 27 -18.36 7.37 -47.49
CA LEU A 27 -17.98 6.00 -47.05
C LEU A 27 -16.68 6.00 -46.25
N THR A 28 -15.69 6.80 -46.67
CA THR A 28 -14.42 6.94 -45.92
C THR A 28 -14.67 7.54 -44.54
N VAL A 29 -15.48 8.59 -44.44
CA VAL A 29 -15.88 9.23 -43.18
C VAL A 29 -16.68 8.26 -42.32
N ALA A 30 -17.60 7.50 -42.91
CA ALA A 30 -18.37 6.47 -42.17
C ALA A 30 -17.48 5.36 -41.64
N VAL A 31 -16.48 4.88 -42.41
CA VAL A 31 -15.50 3.87 -41.94
C VAL A 31 -14.62 4.43 -40.84
N LEU A 32 -14.16 5.67 -40.96
CA LEU A 32 -13.40 6.34 -39.89
C LEU A 32 -14.24 6.54 -38.64
N ALA A 33 -15.48 6.99 -38.79
CA ALA A 33 -16.40 7.16 -37.66
C ALA A 33 -16.75 5.81 -36.99
N ALA A 34 -16.98 4.76 -37.79
CA ALA A 34 -17.19 3.40 -37.28
C ALA A 34 -15.92 2.85 -36.62
N GLY A 35 -14.73 3.15 -37.18
CA GLY A 35 -13.45 2.80 -36.57
C GLY A 35 -13.26 3.46 -35.21
N ILE A 36 -13.56 4.76 -35.12
CA ILE A 36 -13.52 5.51 -33.85
C ILE A 36 -14.59 5.00 -32.89
N ALA A 37 -15.80 4.64 -33.35
CA ALA A 37 -16.87 4.09 -32.51
C ALA A 37 -16.57 2.63 -32.06
N LEU A 38 -15.82 1.85 -32.83
CA LEU A 38 -15.39 0.49 -32.44
C LEU A 38 -14.16 0.53 -31.51
N VAL A 39 -13.30 1.53 -31.64
CA VAL A 39 -12.13 1.74 -30.78
C VAL A 39 -12.41 2.69 -29.62
N GLY A 40 -13.48 3.42 -29.66
CA GLY A 40 -13.90 4.29 -28.57
C GLY A 40 -14.91 3.57 -27.65
N PRO A 41 -15.06 4.01 -26.43
CA PRO A 41 -14.10 4.10 -25.37
C PRO A 41 -13.69 2.70 -24.89
N LEU A 42 -12.54 2.24 -25.34
CA LEU A 42 -11.79 1.28 -24.55
C LEU A 42 -11.83 1.84 -23.14
N SER A 43 -12.55 1.15 -22.27
CA SER A 43 -12.83 1.45 -20.88
C SER A 43 -11.90 2.54 -20.36
N SER A 44 -12.42 3.71 -20.04
CA SER A 44 -11.64 4.72 -19.36
C SER A 44 -11.21 4.06 -18.05
N GLU A 45 -10.04 3.45 -18.05
CA GLU A 45 -9.45 2.92 -16.84
C GLU A 45 -9.33 4.11 -15.91
N THR A 46 -10.25 4.19 -14.98
CA THR A 46 -10.22 5.24 -13.98
C THR A 46 -9.18 4.81 -12.97
N THR A 47 -8.14 5.59 -12.82
CA THR A 47 -7.16 5.39 -11.74
C THR A 47 -7.75 5.85 -10.43
N ASP A 48 -7.53 5.08 -9.38
CA ASP A 48 -7.93 5.40 -8.02
C ASP A 48 -6.80 5.09 -7.05
N THR A 49 -6.77 5.77 -5.93
CA THR A 49 -5.75 5.60 -4.90
C THR A 49 -6.36 4.92 -3.68
N ARG A 50 -5.68 3.91 -3.15
CA ARG A 50 -5.97 3.27 -1.88
C ARG A 50 -4.75 3.39 -0.98
N TYR A 51 -5.00 3.48 0.31
CA TYR A 51 -3.96 3.52 1.32
C TYR A 51 -3.90 2.14 1.97
N ALA A 52 -2.77 1.46 1.81
CA ALA A 52 -2.57 0.12 2.31
C ALA A 52 -1.55 0.11 3.44
N THR A 53 -1.86 -0.63 4.51
CA THR A 53 -0.87 -1.04 5.49
C THR A 53 -0.30 -2.38 5.05
N ILE A 54 1.02 -2.47 4.96
CA ILE A 54 1.74 -3.64 4.45
C ILE A 54 2.74 -4.09 5.51
N ASP A 55 2.56 -5.29 6.02
CA ASP A 55 3.50 -5.93 6.92
C ASP A 55 4.63 -6.56 6.10
N VAL A 56 5.81 -5.97 6.18
CA VAL A 56 7.05 -6.46 5.55
C VAL A 56 7.76 -7.49 6.44
N GLY A 57 7.38 -7.53 7.71
CA GLY A 57 7.92 -8.47 8.69
C GLY A 57 9.36 -8.19 9.10
N ALA A 58 10.03 -9.26 9.55
CA ALA A 58 11.39 -9.16 10.06
C ALA A 58 12.40 -8.95 8.93
N GLN A 59 13.12 -7.83 8.98
CA GLN A 59 14.16 -7.46 8.03
C GLN A 59 15.51 -7.29 8.73
N PRO A 60 16.62 -7.58 8.05
CA PRO A 60 17.94 -7.17 8.52
C PRO A 60 18.00 -5.64 8.66
N GLU A 61 18.77 -5.15 9.65
CA GLU A 61 18.86 -3.71 9.91
C GLU A 61 19.25 -2.89 8.67
N TYR A 62 20.17 -3.40 7.84
CA TYR A 62 20.61 -2.70 6.63
C TYR A 62 19.52 -2.57 5.55
N ILE A 63 18.51 -3.46 5.53
CA ILE A 63 17.34 -3.32 4.67
C ILE A 63 16.32 -2.38 5.32
N ALA A 64 16.02 -2.59 6.61
CA ALA A 64 15.03 -1.79 7.32
C ALA A 64 15.35 -0.29 7.33
N THR A 65 16.64 0.08 7.35
CA THR A 65 17.09 1.47 7.30
C THR A 65 17.04 2.11 5.91
N GLN A 66 16.89 1.30 4.85
CA GLN A 66 16.73 1.80 3.48
C GLN A 66 15.27 2.13 3.17
N ILE A 67 14.33 1.53 3.91
CA ILE A 67 12.89 1.76 3.70
C ILE A 67 12.52 3.09 4.33
N THR A 68 12.22 4.08 3.49
CA THR A 68 11.95 5.45 3.93
C THR A 68 10.69 6.03 3.32
N ASP A 69 10.17 7.07 3.95
CA ASP A 69 9.03 7.82 3.44
C ASP A 69 9.37 8.44 2.08
N GLY A 70 8.46 8.31 1.14
CA GLY A 70 8.63 8.78 -0.23
C GLY A 70 9.21 7.75 -1.20
N ASP A 71 9.62 6.56 -0.75
CA ASP A 71 10.07 5.48 -1.62
C ASP A 71 8.97 5.08 -2.59
N GLN A 72 9.35 4.86 -3.85
CA GLN A 72 8.41 4.54 -4.90
C GLN A 72 8.73 3.21 -5.59
N TRP A 73 7.67 2.45 -5.85
CA TRP A 73 7.72 1.28 -6.69
C TRP A 73 6.68 1.39 -7.81
N VAL A 74 7.15 1.23 -9.05
CA VAL A 74 6.31 1.18 -10.25
C VAL A 74 6.49 -0.20 -10.89
N PRO A 75 5.53 -1.11 -10.73
CA PRO A 75 5.61 -2.45 -11.31
C PRO A 75 5.66 -2.39 -12.83
N GLN A 76 6.53 -3.19 -13.45
CA GLN A 76 6.66 -3.23 -14.91
C GLN A 76 5.36 -3.76 -15.55
N GLY A 77 4.89 -3.06 -16.60
CA GLY A 77 3.71 -3.47 -17.37
C GLY A 77 2.37 -3.29 -16.69
N SER A 78 2.31 -2.67 -15.53
CA SER A 78 1.06 -2.30 -14.85
C SER A 78 0.94 -0.78 -14.72
N GLY A 79 -0.24 -0.25 -15.02
CA GLY A 79 -0.51 1.18 -14.91
C GLY A 79 -0.76 1.62 -13.46
N GLY A 80 0.20 1.39 -12.55
CA GLY A 80 0.04 1.78 -11.16
C GLY A 80 1.36 2.09 -10.48
N SER A 81 1.30 2.69 -9.30
CA SER A 81 2.46 3.00 -8.45
C SER A 81 2.13 2.78 -6.98
N LEU A 82 3.14 2.44 -6.20
CA LEU A 82 3.11 2.42 -4.75
C LEU A 82 4.09 3.46 -4.24
N THR A 83 3.65 4.31 -3.32
CA THR A 83 4.51 5.28 -2.63
C THR A 83 4.42 5.02 -1.13
N VAL A 84 5.55 4.85 -0.48
CA VAL A 84 5.63 4.72 0.99
C VAL A 84 5.33 6.09 1.59
N GLU A 85 4.25 6.18 2.38
CA GLU A 85 3.85 7.40 3.09
C GLU A 85 4.50 7.45 4.48
N GLU A 86 4.67 6.28 5.10
CA GLU A 86 5.26 6.15 6.42
C GLU A 86 5.83 4.75 6.62
N ALA A 87 7.01 4.66 7.22
CA ALA A 87 7.68 3.42 7.57
C ALA A 87 7.84 3.29 9.08
N PHE A 88 7.26 2.23 9.66
CA PHE A 88 7.40 1.88 11.07
C PHE A 88 8.43 0.77 11.23
N VAL A 89 9.47 1.02 11.99
CA VAL A 89 10.58 0.09 12.20
C VAL A 89 10.74 -0.18 13.69
N ALA A 90 10.46 -1.40 14.12
CA ALA A 90 10.59 -1.82 15.52
C ALA A 90 11.77 -2.77 15.72
N PRO A 91 12.58 -2.63 16.80
CA PRO A 91 13.66 -3.55 17.09
C PRO A 91 13.13 -4.91 17.57
N ARG A 92 13.80 -5.98 17.15
CA ARG A 92 13.55 -7.35 17.61
C ARG A 92 14.69 -7.87 18.49
N ALA A 93 14.38 -8.85 19.33
CA ALA A 93 15.35 -9.46 20.23
C ALA A 93 16.46 -10.23 19.49
N ASP A 94 16.21 -10.66 18.25
CA ASP A 94 17.15 -11.40 17.40
C ASP A 94 18.09 -10.49 16.58
N GLY A 95 18.02 -9.17 16.78
CA GLY A 95 18.82 -8.18 16.06
C GLY A 95 18.26 -7.77 14.69
N GLN A 96 17.12 -8.33 14.31
CA GLN A 96 16.36 -7.89 13.13
C GLN A 96 15.46 -6.70 13.49
N ARG A 97 14.76 -6.18 12.50
CA ARG A 97 13.78 -5.11 12.63
C ARG A 97 12.44 -5.58 12.06
N ASP A 98 11.37 -5.45 12.81
CA ASP A 98 10.02 -5.57 12.25
C ASP A 98 9.69 -4.30 11.50
N VAL A 99 9.23 -4.45 10.26
CA VAL A 99 8.91 -3.32 9.39
C VAL A 99 7.46 -3.42 8.94
N ILE A 100 6.73 -2.33 9.16
CA ILE A 100 5.38 -2.14 8.64
C ILE A 100 5.40 -0.82 7.86
N ILE A 101 4.89 -0.83 6.64
CA ILE A 101 4.78 0.38 5.83
C ILE A 101 3.32 0.75 5.60
N ARG A 102 3.06 2.03 5.54
CA ARG A 102 1.85 2.61 4.97
C ARG A 102 2.18 3.15 3.60
N ALA A 103 1.38 2.77 2.63
CA ALA A 103 1.63 3.14 1.25
C ALA A 103 0.38 3.64 0.56
N ALA A 104 0.53 4.72 -0.21
CA ALA A 104 -0.44 5.13 -1.21
C ALA A 104 -0.25 4.25 -2.45
N VAL A 105 -1.27 3.45 -2.77
CA VAL A 105 -1.27 2.56 -3.92
C VAL A 105 -2.21 3.11 -4.97
N ASN A 106 -1.67 3.55 -6.09
CA ASN A 106 -2.42 3.99 -7.25
C ASN A 106 -2.60 2.82 -8.20
N GLY A 107 -3.83 2.55 -8.61
CA GLY A 107 -4.17 1.44 -9.50
C GLY A 107 -5.39 1.74 -10.35
N THR A 108 -5.77 0.79 -11.22
CA THR A 108 -6.93 0.94 -12.09
C THR A 108 -8.18 0.32 -11.47
N THR A 109 -9.32 0.98 -11.60
CA THR A 109 -10.63 0.43 -11.22
C THR A 109 -11.28 -0.22 -12.42
N LEU A 110 -11.78 -1.45 -12.24
CA LEU A 110 -12.45 -2.19 -13.31
C LEU A 110 -13.91 -1.79 -13.52
N ASP A 111 -14.54 -1.21 -12.52
CA ASP A 111 -15.95 -0.79 -12.60
C ASP A 111 -16.18 0.52 -11.81
N PRO A 112 -16.09 1.67 -12.48
CA PRO A 112 -16.35 2.97 -11.86
C PRO A 112 -17.83 3.17 -11.47
N THR A 113 -18.73 2.27 -11.89
CA THR A 113 -20.17 2.36 -11.60
C THR A 113 -20.61 1.44 -10.46
N ALA A 114 -19.71 0.62 -9.93
CA ALA A 114 -20.03 -0.26 -8.81
C ALA A 114 -20.45 0.57 -7.58
N ARG A 115 -21.63 0.26 -7.04
CA ARG A 115 -22.14 0.92 -5.81
C ARG A 115 -21.33 0.55 -4.56
N GLN A 116 -20.48 -0.45 -4.65
CA GLN A 116 -19.57 -0.90 -3.63
C GLN A 116 -18.16 -0.57 -4.10
N GLU A 117 -17.29 -0.10 -3.21
CA GLU A 117 -15.92 0.23 -3.53
C GLU A 117 -15.21 -0.97 -4.18
N SER A 118 -15.04 -0.90 -5.49
CA SER A 118 -14.33 -1.94 -6.23
C SER A 118 -12.86 -1.91 -5.85
N PRO A 119 -12.23 -3.09 -5.64
CA PRO A 119 -10.81 -3.15 -5.42
C PRO A 119 -10.07 -2.58 -6.65
N ILE A 120 -9.00 -1.84 -6.41
CA ILE A 120 -8.13 -1.41 -7.50
C ILE A 120 -7.27 -2.58 -7.97
N GLN A 121 -6.96 -2.59 -9.27
CA GLN A 121 -5.96 -3.47 -9.85
C GLN A 121 -4.59 -2.81 -9.72
N PHE A 122 -3.65 -3.50 -9.10
CA PHE A 122 -2.28 -3.04 -8.91
C PHE A 122 -1.31 -4.19 -9.17
N ALA A 123 -0.26 -3.96 -9.94
CA ALA A 123 0.70 -5.00 -10.34
C ALA A 123 0.04 -6.26 -10.93
N GLY A 124 -1.00 -6.08 -11.77
CA GLY A 124 -1.70 -7.18 -12.46
C GLY A 124 -2.73 -7.94 -11.63
N GLU A 125 -2.88 -7.63 -10.34
CA GLU A 125 -3.81 -8.31 -9.44
C GLU A 125 -4.63 -7.32 -8.60
N PRO A 126 -5.83 -7.71 -8.13
CA PRO A 126 -6.60 -6.87 -7.22
C PRO A 126 -5.87 -6.63 -5.90
N LEU A 127 -5.84 -5.37 -5.44
CA LEU A 127 -5.37 -5.05 -4.10
C LEU A 127 -6.39 -5.55 -3.07
N ARG A 128 -5.99 -6.50 -2.22
CA ARG A 128 -6.86 -7.14 -1.23
C ARG A 128 -6.13 -7.39 0.07
N PHE A 129 -6.87 -7.43 1.15
CA PHE A 129 -6.37 -7.92 2.44
C PHE A 129 -5.77 -9.32 2.31
N GLY A 130 -4.61 -9.54 2.92
CA GLY A 130 -3.87 -10.82 2.88
C GLY A 130 -3.10 -11.06 1.58
N ARG A 131 -3.15 -10.13 0.61
CA ARG A 131 -2.32 -10.24 -0.58
C ARG A 131 -0.86 -10.02 -0.23
N THR A 132 -0.01 -10.95 -0.64
CA THR A 132 1.45 -10.80 -0.60
C THR A 132 1.95 -10.22 -1.91
N MET A 133 2.90 -9.29 -1.83
CA MET A 133 3.51 -8.68 -3.00
C MET A 133 5.01 -8.44 -2.77
N THR A 134 5.79 -8.54 -3.84
CA THR A 134 7.20 -8.15 -3.83
C THR A 134 7.29 -6.68 -4.22
N ILE A 135 7.85 -5.87 -3.35
CA ILE A 135 8.09 -4.44 -3.56
C ILE A 135 9.56 -4.29 -3.95
N GLU A 136 9.79 -3.79 -5.16
CA GLU A 136 11.11 -3.62 -5.74
C GLU A 136 11.37 -2.15 -6.03
N THR A 137 12.25 -1.54 -5.26
CA THR A 137 12.74 -0.17 -5.47
C THR A 137 14.15 -0.22 -6.10
N ASN A 138 14.76 0.93 -6.28
CA ASN A 138 16.14 0.99 -6.75
C ASN A 138 17.17 0.55 -5.69
N GLU A 139 16.76 0.50 -4.42
CA GLU A 139 17.65 0.33 -3.26
C GLU A 139 17.45 -1.02 -2.57
N TYR A 140 16.22 -1.55 -2.59
CA TYR A 140 15.88 -2.79 -1.91
C TYR A 140 14.77 -3.58 -2.62
N VAL A 141 14.71 -4.87 -2.29
CA VAL A 141 13.61 -5.77 -2.65
C VAL A 141 13.10 -6.42 -1.38
N VAL A 142 11.81 -6.27 -1.10
CA VAL A 142 11.17 -6.86 0.08
C VAL A 142 9.84 -7.49 -0.30
N GLU A 143 9.41 -8.48 0.46
CA GLU A 143 8.09 -9.07 0.37
C GLU A 143 7.23 -8.53 1.51
N GLY A 144 5.99 -8.14 1.21
CA GLY A 144 5.07 -7.64 2.22
C GLY A 144 3.65 -8.16 2.01
N THR A 145 2.91 -8.28 3.11
CA THR A 145 1.51 -8.72 3.13
C THR A 145 0.60 -7.54 3.47
N VAL A 146 -0.43 -7.32 2.66
CA VAL A 146 -1.44 -6.29 2.92
C VAL A 146 -2.28 -6.67 4.13
N THR A 147 -2.22 -5.85 5.17
CA THR A 147 -2.93 -6.07 6.44
C THR A 147 -4.09 -5.12 6.66
N ASP A 148 -4.15 -4.01 5.90
CA ASP A 148 -5.29 -3.10 5.91
C ASP A 148 -5.37 -2.31 4.59
N ILE A 149 -6.59 -1.83 4.23
CA ILE A 149 -6.83 -1.02 3.04
C ILE A 149 -7.88 0.03 3.36
N GLU A 150 -7.54 1.29 3.14
CA GLU A 150 -8.40 2.44 3.35
C GLU A 150 -8.54 3.29 2.08
N THR A 151 -9.60 4.08 2.00
CA THR A 151 -9.86 5.01 0.89
C THR A 151 -9.30 6.40 1.15
N THR A 152 -8.96 6.69 2.39
CA THR A 152 -8.45 7.99 2.84
C THR A 152 -7.06 7.82 3.46
N PRO A 153 -6.18 8.83 3.37
CA PRO A 153 -4.87 8.79 4.01
C PRO A 153 -4.93 8.89 5.53
N THR A 154 -6.10 8.68 6.13
CA THR A 154 -6.29 8.80 7.57
C THR A 154 -5.49 7.72 8.26
N LEU A 155 -4.29 8.06 8.60
CA LEU A 155 -3.50 7.36 9.59
C LEU A 155 -4.35 7.32 10.87
N GLY A 156 -4.54 6.14 11.44
CA GLY A 156 -5.18 6.04 12.75
C GLY A 156 -4.55 7.06 13.68
N ALA A 157 -5.35 7.85 14.37
CA ALA A 157 -4.81 8.84 15.30
C ALA A 157 -3.94 8.11 16.34
N PRO A 158 -2.68 8.53 16.57
CA PRO A 158 -1.85 7.92 17.58
C PRO A 158 -2.56 8.00 18.94
N THR A 159 -2.71 6.86 19.59
CA THR A 159 -3.36 6.76 20.89
C THR A 159 -2.33 6.29 21.91
N THR A 160 -2.15 7.07 22.97
CA THR A 160 -1.32 6.64 24.10
C THR A 160 -2.13 5.71 24.99
N ARG A 161 -1.58 4.54 25.30
CA ARG A 161 -2.18 3.57 26.21
C ARG A 161 -1.19 3.18 27.28
N ALA A 162 -1.69 3.02 28.52
CA ALA A 162 -0.90 2.44 29.58
C ALA A 162 -0.85 0.91 29.40
N ALA A 163 0.35 0.35 29.41
CA ALA A 163 0.59 -1.09 29.37
C ALA A 163 1.44 -1.49 30.58
N ALA A 164 1.09 -2.60 31.24
CA ALA A 164 1.93 -3.20 32.26
C ALA A 164 2.77 -4.31 31.62
N ILE A 165 4.09 -4.23 31.74
CA ILE A 165 5.02 -5.21 31.21
C ILE A 165 5.69 -5.89 32.38
N GLN A 166 5.54 -7.21 32.50
CA GLN A 166 6.26 -8.01 33.47
C GLN A 166 7.47 -8.66 32.79
N ILE A 167 8.65 -8.49 33.39
CA ILE A 167 9.89 -9.08 32.92
C ILE A 167 10.42 -9.99 34.02
N ASP A 168 10.36 -11.28 33.78
CA ASP A 168 10.81 -12.29 34.74
C ASP A 168 12.32 -12.58 34.56
N GLY A 169 12.99 -12.91 35.67
CA GLY A 169 14.40 -13.33 35.67
C GLY A 169 15.39 -12.22 35.26
N MET A 170 15.02 -10.95 35.38
CA MET A 170 15.92 -9.86 35.09
C MET A 170 17.06 -9.78 36.13
N GLN A 171 18.28 -9.72 35.68
CA GLN A 171 19.44 -9.54 36.55
C GLN A 171 19.34 -8.22 37.32
N PRO A 172 19.68 -8.19 38.63
CA PRO A 172 19.57 -6.97 39.47
C PRO A 172 20.29 -5.76 38.89
N VAL A 173 21.46 -5.95 38.30
CA VAL A 173 22.24 -4.86 37.66
C VAL A 173 21.51 -4.24 36.46
N ARG A 174 20.71 -5.03 35.73
CA ARG A 174 19.89 -4.52 34.62
C ARG A 174 18.61 -3.84 35.14
N ALA A 175 17.98 -4.43 36.16
CA ALA A 175 16.79 -3.83 36.77
C ALA A 175 17.09 -2.43 37.35
N GLN A 176 18.26 -2.25 37.98
CA GLN A 176 18.70 -0.96 38.53
C GLN A 176 18.95 0.13 37.46
N ARG A 177 19.08 -0.24 36.20
CA ARG A 177 19.27 0.72 35.09
C ARG A 177 17.95 1.25 34.56
N LEU A 178 16.83 0.58 34.87
CA LEU A 178 15.52 1.07 34.49
C LEU A 178 15.11 2.18 35.46
N ALA A 179 14.65 3.30 34.91
CA ALA A 179 14.20 4.42 35.71
C ALA A 179 12.86 4.98 35.16
N VAL A 180 12.04 5.48 36.06
CA VAL A 180 10.85 6.23 35.67
C VAL A 180 11.28 7.44 34.86
N GLY A 181 10.60 7.75 33.76
CA GLY A 181 10.94 8.80 32.82
C GLY A 181 11.89 8.36 31.69
N MET A 182 12.36 7.11 31.67
CA MET A 182 13.06 6.60 30.49
C MET A 182 12.08 6.47 29.33
N THR A 183 12.52 6.92 28.15
CA THR A 183 11.73 6.92 26.92
C THR A 183 12.38 6.01 25.89
N GLU A 184 11.55 5.35 25.08
CA GLU A 184 11.94 4.70 23.85
C GLU A 184 11.61 5.62 22.68
N LEU A 185 12.59 5.78 21.78
CA LEU A 185 12.43 6.57 20.57
C LEU A 185 12.40 5.63 19.37
N MET A 186 11.36 5.75 18.54
CA MET A 186 11.26 5.07 17.25
C MET A 186 11.24 6.13 16.15
N ALA A 187 12.15 6.03 15.18
CA ALA A 187 12.29 7.02 14.10
C ALA A 187 12.39 8.49 14.59
N GLY A 188 12.94 8.70 15.81
CA GLY A 188 13.07 10.03 16.41
C GLY A 188 11.85 10.51 17.19
N GLU A 189 10.76 9.77 17.22
CA GLU A 189 9.56 10.06 17.99
C GLU A 189 9.50 9.23 19.27
N GLU A 190 8.98 9.83 20.35
CA GLU A 190 8.78 9.14 21.62
C GLU A 190 7.60 8.17 21.50
N THR A 191 7.89 6.86 21.59
CA THR A 191 6.90 5.81 21.44
C THR A 191 6.47 5.17 22.74
N ALA A 192 7.32 5.18 23.75
CA ALA A 192 7.00 4.66 25.07
C ALA A 192 7.75 5.41 26.16
N THR A 193 7.12 5.59 27.30
CA THR A 193 7.73 6.18 28.51
C THR A 193 7.43 5.33 29.72
N ILE A 194 8.45 5.01 30.50
CA ILE A 194 8.27 4.29 31.76
C ILE A 194 7.66 5.25 32.80
N THR A 195 6.42 5.00 33.19
CA THR A 195 5.70 5.83 34.17
C THR A 195 5.79 5.28 35.59
N ASN A 196 5.99 3.97 35.75
CA ASN A 196 6.11 3.32 37.06
C ASN A 196 6.98 2.06 36.94
N ILE A 197 7.73 1.75 38.00
CA ILE A 197 8.53 0.52 38.12
C ILE A 197 8.21 -0.09 39.48
N SER A 198 7.85 -1.36 39.52
CA SER A 198 7.77 -2.16 40.73
C SER A 198 8.68 -3.37 40.61
N ASN A 199 9.56 -3.56 41.57
CA ASN A 199 10.41 -4.74 41.64
C ASN A 199 9.80 -5.71 42.64
N GLN A 200 9.60 -6.94 42.24
CA GLN A 200 9.20 -8.03 43.11
C GLN A 200 10.37 -9.03 43.18
N PRO A 201 10.78 -9.46 44.36
CA PRO A 201 11.81 -10.48 44.45
C PRO A 201 11.33 -11.79 43.81
N ALA A 202 12.17 -12.37 42.99
CA ALA A 202 11.86 -13.67 42.42
C ALA A 202 12.03 -14.74 43.50
N THR A 203 11.02 -15.59 43.63
CA THR A 203 11.04 -16.69 44.56
C THR A 203 11.54 -17.95 43.82
N GLU A 204 12.66 -18.50 44.23
CA GLU A 204 13.22 -19.73 43.69
C GLU A 204 13.13 -20.85 44.72
N VAL A 205 12.61 -21.99 44.28
CA VAL A 205 12.58 -23.21 45.12
C VAL A 205 13.83 -23.99 44.85
N ILE A 206 14.71 -24.05 45.84
CA ILE A 206 15.95 -24.85 45.74
C ILE A 206 15.79 -26.15 46.53
N SER A 207 16.30 -27.26 45.96
CA SER A 207 16.36 -28.54 46.63
C SER A 207 17.56 -28.54 47.56
N THR A 208 17.34 -28.77 48.84
CA THR A 208 18.39 -28.93 49.83
C THR A 208 18.41 -30.38 50.34
N ASN A 209 19.41 -30.74 51.10
CA ASN A 209 19.50 -32.11 51.70
C ASN A 209 18.36 -32.40 52.69
N ASP A 210 17.70 -31.39 53.20
CA ASP A 210 16.59 -31.49 54.18
C ASP A 210 15.21 -31.26 53.52
N GLY A 211 15.13 -31.10 52.19
CA GLY A 211 13.88 -30.86 51.46
C GLY A 211 13.96 -29.70 50.46
N PHE A 212 12.83 -29.04 50.22
CA PHE A 212 12.75 -27.89 49.36
C PHE A 212 12.68 -26.60 50.20
N GLU A 213 13.54 -25.65 49.91
CA GLU A 213 13.56 -24.35 50.55
C GLU A 213 13.27 -23.26 49.51
N THR A 214 12.44 -22.28 49.91
CA THR A 214 12.11 -21.16 49.08
C THR A 214 13.06 -20.01 49.40
N VAL A 215 13.82 -19.57 48.41
CA VAL A 215 14.77 -18.45 48.57
C VAL A 215 14.29 -17.26 47.73
N GLU A 216 14.25 -16.08 48.32
CA GLU A 216 14.02 -14.81 47.59
C GLU A 216 15.37 -14.36 46.98
N ARG A 217 15.29 -13.99 45.71
CA ARG A 217 16.45 -13.46 44.96
C ARG A 217 16.19 -12.04 44.49
#